data_f5b0f54d6ba8bd1becd9e1d7ebf90690
#
_entry.id   f5b0f54d6ba8bd1becd9e1d7ebf90690
#
_cell.length_a   1.000
_cell.length_b   1.000
_cell.length_c   1.000
_cell.angle_alpha   90.00
_cell.angle_beta   90.00
_cell.angle_gamma   90.00
#
_symmetry.space_group_name_H-M   'P 1'
#
loop_
_entity.id
_entity.type
_entity.pdbx_description
1 polymer ?
#
loop_
_entity_poly.entity_id
_entity_poly.type
_entity_poly.pdbx_seq_one_letter_code
_entity_poly.pdbx_strand_id
1 'polypeptide(L)'
;MDITYIPMASGFVYLAVVLDWATRRVLSWRLSITMEAAFCVETLEDALARHGKPEIFNTDQGSQFTGQAFTGVLADNGIAISMDGRGCWRDNVFIERFWKTLKYEEMYLRAYDTVSEARESIARYLAFYNGRRPHSSLQDRTPDAAYFAALPLKAAA
;
A
#
# COMPACT_ATOMS: atom_id res chain seq x y z
N MET A 1 -2.16 3.23 -4.49
CA MET A 1 -1.83 1.79 -4.56
C MET A 1 -0.79 1.55 -5.63
N ASP A 2 0.11 0.65 -5.38
CA ASP A 2 1.16 0.28 -6.33
C ASP A 2 1.67 -1.15 -6.04
N ILE A 3 2.45 -1.70 -6.97
CA ILE A 3 3.04 -3.03 -6.89
C ILE A 3 4.56 -2.92 -7.03
N THR A 4 5.30 -3.69 -6.26
CA THR A 4 6.75 -3.84 -6.43
C THR A 4 7.17 -5.30 -6.44
N TYR A 5 8.40 -5.57 -6.87
CA TYR A 5 9.03 -6.88 -6.80
C TYR A 5 9.72 -7.07 -5.45
N ILE A 6 9.59 -8.25 -4.89
CA ILE A 6 10.35 -8.69 -3.73
C ILE A 6 11.33 -9.77 -4.18
N PRO A 7 12.66 -9.51 -4.17
CA PRO A 7 13.62 -10.53 -4.52
C PRO A 7 13.65 -11.64 -3.48
N MET A 8 13.68 -12.87 -3.97
CA MET A 8 13.79 -14.07 -3.18
C MET A 8 15.18 -14.68 -3.37
N ALA A 9 15.57 -15.66 -2.58
CA ALA A 9 16.77 -16.43 -2.82
C ALA A 9 16.76 -17.08 -4.22
N SER A 10 15.58 -17.44 -4.71
CA SER A 10 15.36 -17.90 -6.09
C SER A 10 14.12 -17.19 -6.66
N GLY A 11 14.33 -16.36 -7.69
CA GLY A 11 13.26 -15.61 -8.31
C GLY A 11 12.79 -14.40 -7.50
N PHE A 12 11.51 -14.08 -7.63
CA PHE A 12 10.87 -12.95 -6.93
C PHE A 12 9.38 -13.19 -6.75
N VAL A 13 8.78 -12.42 -5.87
CA VAL A 13 7.32 -12.32 -5.70
C VAL A 13 6.88 -10.87 -5.85
N TYR A 14 5.58 -10.65 -5.94
CA TYR A 14 4.99 -9.31 -6.05
C TYR A 14 4.39 -8.89 -4.71
N LEU A 15 4.55 -7.62 -4.38
CA LEU A 15 3.90 -6.99 -3.23
C LEU A 15 3.01 -5.85 -3.71
N ALA A 16 1.72 -5.93 -3.42
CA ALA A 16 0.77 -4.82 -3.59
C ALA A 16 0.52 -4.13 -2.25
N VAL A 17 0.49 -2.80 -2.27
CA VAL A 17 0.26 -1.97 -1.08
C VAL A 17 -0.73 -0.86 -1.39
N VAL A 18 -1.68 -0.66 -0.48
CA VAL A 18 -2.52 0.54 -0.41
C VAL A 18 -1.96 1.45 0.69
N LEU A 19 -1.58 2.66 0.32
CA LEU A 19 -0.98 3.65 1.19
C LEU A 19 -1.87 4.88 1.32
N ASP A 20 -2.10 5.34 2.54
CA ASP A 20 -2.72 6.65 2.78
C ASP A 20 -1.68 7.76 2.65
N TRP A 21 -1.90 8.67 1.71
CA TRP A 21 -0.93 9.73 1.44
C TRP A 21 -0.76 10.73 2.58
N ALA A 22 -1.85 11.08 3.25
CA ALA A 22 -1.82 12.08 4.31
C ALA A 22 -1.02 11.61 5.53
N THR A 23 -1.17 10.35 5.91
CA THR A 23 -0.60 9.79 7.13
C THR A 23 0.54 8.82 6.88
N ARG A 24 0.79 8.45 5.62
CA ARG A 24 1.78 7.43 5.21
C ARG A 24 1.47 6.03 5.73
N ARG A 25 0.28 5.81 6.28
CA ARG A 25 -0.11 4.51 6.81
C ARG A 25 -0.33 3.50 5.69
N VAL A 26 0.25 2.32 5.84
CA VAL A 26 -0.07 1.16 5.01
C VAL A 26 -1.42 0.63 5.49
N LEU A 27 -2.43 0.70 4.63
CA LEU A 27 -3.80 0.31 4.96
C LEU A 27 -4.05 -1.17 4.71
N SER A 28 -3.49 -1.70 3.62
CA SER A 28 -3.54 -3.12 3.29
C SER A 28 -2.39 -3.49 2.37
N TRP A 29 -2.05 -4.77 2.35
CA TRP A 29 -1.00 -5.31 1.50
C TRP A 29 -1.18 -6.80 1.28
N ARG A 30 -0.68 -7.30 0.14
CA ARG A 30 -0.65 -8.74 -0.18
C ARG A 30 0.59 -9.10 -0.98
N LEU A 31 1.08 -10.32 -0.78
CA LEU A 31 2.08 -10.96 -1.62
C LEU A 31 1.41 -11.89 -2.62
N SER A 32 1.95 -11.95 -3.83
CA SER A 32 1.53 -12.91 -4.86
C SER A 32 2.73 -13.43 -5.64
N ILE A 33 2.66 -14.68 -6.06
CA ILE A 33 3.65 -15.27 -6.98
C ILE A 33 3.38 -14.88 -8.43
N THR A 34 2.20 -14.35 -8.73
CA THR A 34 1.79 -13.88 -10.07
C THR A 34 1.32 -12.44 -10.03
N MET A 35 1.51 -11.71 -11.14
CA MET A 35 1.04 -10.33 -11.27
C MET A 35 -0.36 -10.29 -11.92
N GLU A 36 -1.32 -10.92 -11.29
CA GLU A 36 -2.70 -10.94 -11.76
C GLU A 36 -3.54 -9.85 -11.09
N ALA A 37 -4.59 -9.39 -11.78
CA ALA A 37 -5.50 -8.38 -11.24
C ALA A 37 -6.18 -8.82 -9.94
N ALA A 38 -6.42 -10.11 -9.76
CA ALA A 38 -7.14 -10.65 -8.61
C ALA A 38 -6.52 -10.26 -7.26
N PHE A 39 -5.20 -10.35 -7.10
CA PHE A 39 -4.58 -9.98 -5.81
C PHE A 39 -4.59 -8.48 -5.55
N CYS A 40 -4.61 -7.66 -6.60
CA CYS A 40 -4.82 -6.22 -6.49
C CYS A 40 -6.24 -5.87 -6.05
N VAL A 41 -7.23 -6.55 -6.61
CA VAL A 41 -8.64 -6.40 -6.21
C VAL A 41 -8.84 -6.79 -4.74
N GLU A 42 -8.29 -7.92 -4.32
CA GLU A 42 -8.37 -8.37 -2.92
C GLU A 42 -7.71 -7.38 -1.96
N THR A 43 -6.57 -6.81 -2.34
CA THR A 43 -5.87 -5.79 -1.53
C THR A 43 -6.71 -4.51 -1.41
N LEU A 44 -7.33 -4.08 -2.50
CA LEU A 44 -8.23 -2.92 -2.52
C LEU A 44 -9.46 -3.17 -1.65
N GLU A 45 -10.14 -4.29 -1.84
CA GLU A 45 -11.35 -4.64 -1.08
C GLU A 45 -11.07 -4.72 0.43
N ASP A 46 -9.94 -5.28 0.81
CA ASP A 46 -9.49 -5.35 2.20
C ASP A 46 -9.30 -3.94 2.81
N ALA A 47 -8.67 -3.03 2.08
CA ALA A 47 -8.52 -1.65 2.51
C ALA A 47 -9.86 -0.94 2.69
N LEU A 48 -10.77 -1.09 1.73
CA LEU A 48 -12.11 -0.49 1.79
C LEU A 48 -12.95 -1.03 2.95
N ALA A 49 -12.88 -2.33 3.19
CA ALA A 49 -13.62 -2.98 4.27
C ALA A 49 -13.16 -2.53 5.66
N ARG A 50 -11.85 -2.33 5.84
CA ARG A 50 -11.26 -1.96 7.15
C ARG A 50 -11.24 -0.46 7.41
N HIS A 51 -11.06 0.35 6.39
CA HIS A 51 -10.74 1.78 6.54
C HIS A 51 -11.77 2.71 5.90
N GLY A 52 -12.80 2.16 5.26
CA GLY A 52 -13.80 2.94 4.56
C GLY A 52 -13.35 3.39 3.18
N LYS A 53 -14.15 4.27 2.57
CA LYS A 53 -13.99 4.70 1.20
C LYS A 53 -13.32 6.06 1.12
N PRO A 54 -12.22 6.20 0.35
CA PRO A 54 -11.65 7.51 0.04
C PRO A 54 -12.50 8.22 -1.02
N GLU A 55 -12.33 9.52 -1.18
CA GLU A 55 -12.92 10.27 -2.28
C GLU A 55 -12.22 9.95 -3.59
N ILE A 56 -10.90 9.86 -3.57
CA ILE A 56 -10.05 9.61 -4.72
C ILE A 56 -9.11 8.46 -4.42
N PHE A 57 -8.99 7.54 -5.37
CA PHE A 57 -8.03 6.44 -5.32
C PHE A 57 -7.04 6.57 -6.47
N ASN A 58 -5.75 6.59 -6.14
CA ASN A 58 -4.68 6.78 -7.12
C ASN A 58 -3.95 5.46 -7.41
N THR A 59 -3.73 5.20 -8.69
CA THR A 59 -2.92 4.08 -9.20
C THR A 59 -2.09 4.54 -10.40
N ASP A 60 -1.13 3.73 -10.83
CA ASP A 60 -0.52 3.91 -12.14
C ASP A 60 -1.43 3.33 -13.26
N GLN A 61 -0.96 3.38 -14.50
CA GLN A 61 -1.68 2.86 -15.68
C GLN A 61 -1.33 1.39 -15.98
N GLY A 62 -0.84 0.64 -15.00
CA GLY A 62 -0.56 -0.78 -15.16
C GLY A 62 -1.82 -1.58 -15.51
N SER A 63 -1.65 -2.66 -16.27
CA SER A 63 -2.78 -3.48 -16.74
C SER A 63 -3.63 -4.05 -15.60
N GLN A 64 -3.05 -4.25 -14.42
CA GLN A 64 -3.74 -4.73 -13.21
C GLN A 64 -4.78 -3.72 -12.71
N PHE A 65 -4.57 -2.44 -12.96
CA PHE A 65 -5.39 -1.33 -12.46
C PHE A 65 -6.34 -0.76 -13.49
N THR A 66 -6.10 -1.00 -14.78
CA THR A 66 -6.93 -0.49 -15.87
C THR A 66 -8.06 -1.44 -16.26
N GLY A 67 -7.97 -2.72 -15.87
CA GLY A 67 -8.97 -3.73 -16.15
C GLY A 67 -10.27 -3.49 -15.38
N GLN A 68 -11.39 -3.98 -15.94
CA GLN A 68 -12.72 -3.80 -15.36
C GLN A 68 -12.88 -4.44 -13.98
N ALA A 69 -12.17 -5.52 -13.69
CA ALA A 69 -12.22 -6.17 -12.38
C ALA A 69 -11.78 -5.23 -11.25
N PHE A 70 -10.75 -4.43 -11.49
CA PHE A 70 -10.25 -3.45 -10.52
C PHE A 70 -11.05 -2.16 -10.54
N THR A 71 -11.21 -1.54 -11.70
CA THR A 71 -11.93 -0.25 -11.85
C THR A 71 -13.40 -0.37 -11.46
N GLY A 72 -14.02 -1.52 -11.69
CA GLY A 72 -15.40 -1.79 -11.29
C GLY A 72 -15.62 -1.72 -9.78
N VAL A 73 -14.68 -2.18 -8.97
CA VAL A 73 -14.76 -2.07 -7.50
C VAL A 73 -14.80 -0.61 -7.07
N LEU A 74 -13.96 0.23 -7.65
CA LEU A 74 -13.93 1.66 -7.34
C LEU A 74 -15.21 2.36 -7.80
N ALA A 75 -15.66 2.09 -9.02
CA ALA A 75 -16.89 2.65 -9.57
C ALA A 75 -18.12 2.26 -8.75
N ASP A 76 -18.25 0.99 -8.38
CA ASP A 76 -19.36 0.47 -7.56
C ASP A 76 -19.40 1.10 -6.16
N ASN A 77 -18.26 1.57 -5.67
CA ASN A 77 -18.15 2.25 -4.38
C ASN A 77 -18.19 3.79 -4.49
N GLY A 78 -18.40 4.32 -5.68
CA GLY A 78 -18.48 5.78 -5.89
C GLY A 78 -17.16 6.52 -5.70
N ILE A 79 -16.03 5.83 -5.88
CA ILE A 79 -14.68 6.35 -5.67
C ILE A 79 -14.14 6.86 -7.00
N ALA A 80 -13.67 8.13 -7.03
CA ALA A 80 -13.02 8.69 -8.20
C ALA A 80 -11.63 8.05 -8.41
N ILE A 81 -11.33 7.68 -9.65
CA ILE A 81 -10.07 7.07 -10.03
C ILE A 81 -9.14 8.15 -10.58
N SER A 82 -7.94 8.24 -9.99
CA SER A 82 -6.84 9.04 -10.54
C SER A 82 -5.74 8.09 -10.99
N MET A 83 -5.44 8.11 -12.30
CA MET A 83 -4.33 7.36 -12.87
C MET A 83 -3.25 8.33 -13.33
N ASP A 84 -2.01 8.04 -12.94
CA ASP A 84 -0.88 8.87 -13.28
C ASP A 84 -0.67 8.92 -14.79
N GLY A 85 -0.91 10.10 -15.36
CA GLY A 85 -0.56 10.40 -16.74
C GLY A 85 0.90 10.88 -16.86
N ARG A 86 1.35 11.12 -18.10
CA ARG A 86 2.65 11.75 -18.35
C ARG A 86 2.71 13.12 -17.66
N GLY A 87 3.66 13.29 -16.75
CA GLY A 87 3.90 14.54 -16.03
C GLY A 87 3.36 14.60 -14.60
N CYS A 88 2.66 13.57 -14.13
CA CYS A 88 2.12 13.51 -12.76
C CYS A 88 3.08 12.87 -11.75
N TRP A 89 4.37 13.18 -11.84
CA TRP A 89 5.40 12.63 -10.95
C TRP A 89 5.14 12.92 -9.46
N ARG A 90 4.40 13.96 -9.15
CA ARG A 90 4.06 14.33 -7.77
C ARG A 90 3.11 13.34 -7.11
N ASP A 91 2.27 12.70 -7.90
CA ASP A 91 1.24 11.79 -7.40
C ASP A 91 1.82 10.47 -6.90
N ASN A 92 2.99 10.07 -7.41
CA ASN A 92 3.67 8.84 -7.02
C ASN A 92 4.75 9.00 -5.95
N VAL A 93 5.10 10.25 -5.58
CA VAL A 93 6.25 10.50 -4.69
C VAL A 93 6.12 9.79 -3.33
N PHE A 94 4.91 9.65 -2.80
CA PHE A 94 4.68 9.04 -1.49
C PHE A 94 4.88 7.53 -1.51
N ILE A 95 4.35 6.86 -2.53
CA ILE A 95 4.53 5.41 -2.68
C ILE A 95 5.97 5.07 -3.08
N GLU A 96 6.62 5.88 -3.89
CA GLU A 96 8.03 5.72 -4.24
C GLU A 96 8.95 5.85 -3.02
N ARG A 97 8.70 6.82 -2.15
CA ARG A 97 9.42 6.96 -0.87
C ARG A 97 9.18 5.77 0.05
N PHE A 98 7.95 5.29 0.10
CA PHE A 98 7.64 4.08 0.85
C PHE A 98 8.41 2.87 0.33
N TRP A 99 8.44 2.64 -1.00
CA TRP A 99 9.20 1.56 -1.61
C TRP A 99 10.69 1.66 -1.29
N LYS A 100 11.25 2.85 -1.37
CA LYS A 100 12.65 3.07 -1.00
C LYS A 100 12.92 2.70 0.46
N THR A 101 12.07 3.13 1.36
CA THR A 101 12.18 2.81 2.79
C THR A 101 12.09 1.31 3.03
N LEU A 102 11.09 0.63 2.47
CA LEU A 102 10.92 -0.82 2.59
C LEU A 102 12.13 -1.58 2.03
N LYS A 103 12.62 -1.18 0.87
CA LYS A 103 13.77 -1.83 0.23
C LYS A 103 15.03 -1.73 1.06
N TYR A 104 15.37 -0.55 1.54
CA TYR A 104 16.60 -0.34 2.29
C TYR A 104 16.53 -0.81 3.75
N GLU A 105 15.39 -0.75 4.39
CA GLU A 105 15.24 -1.13 5.80
C GLU A 105 14.87 -2.61 6.00
N GLU A 106 14.33 -3.28 4.99
CA GLU A 106 13.89 -4.68 5.09
C GLU A 106 14.41 -5.57 3.96
N MET A 107 14.03 -5.28 2.72
CA MET A 107 14.21 -6.22 1.61
C MET A 107 15.68 -6.50 1.29
N TYR A 108 16.53 -5.49 1.26
CA TYR A 108 17.95 -5.63 0.92
C TYR A 108 18.78 -6.22 2.05
N LEU A 109 18.24 -6.27 3.27
CA LEU A 109 18.87 -6.87 4.44
C LEU A 109 18.55 -8.36 4.58
N ARG A 110 17.68 -8.88 3.75
CA ARG A 110 17.14 -10.25 3.85
C ARG A 110 17.32 -11.00 2.54
N ALA A 111 17.43 -12.33 2.67
CA ALA A 111 17.35 -13.26 1.55
C ALA A 111 16.26 -14.27 1.88
N TYR A 112 15.04 -14.01 1.43
CA TYR A 112 13.90 -14.87 1.71
C TYR A 112 14.00 -16.16 0.92
N ASP A 113 13.94 -17.31 1.59
CA ASP A 113 13.96 -18.63 0.96
C ASP A 113 12.57 -19.06 0.50
N THR A 114 11.54 -18.71 1.27
CA THR A 114 10.16 -19.08 0.98
C THR A 114 9.23 -17.87 0.97
N VAL A 115 8.09 -18.00 0.29
CA VAL A 115 7.04 -16.96 0.29
C VAL A 115 6.49 -16.74 1.70
N SER A 116 6.36 -17.79 2.50
CA SER A 116 5.91 -17.71 3.89
C SER A 116 6.88 -16.89 4.74
N GLU A 117 8.17 -17.12 4.60
CA GLU A 117 9.23 -16.34 5.28
C GLU A 117 9.18 -14.87 4.88
N ALA A 118 9.06 -14.58 3.59
CA ALA A 118 8.93 -13.22 3.09
C ALA A 118 7.69 -12.53 3.68
N ARG A 119 6.55 -13.23 3.71
CA ARG A 119 5.30 -12.71 4.26
C ARG A 119 5.43 -12.36 5.74
N GLU A 120 5.98 -13.25 6.53
CA GLU A 120 6.17 -13.04 7.97
C GLU A 120 7.12 -11.87 8.24
N SER A 121 8.24 -11.79 7.54
CA SER A 121 9.22 -10.73 7.71
C SER A 121 8.67 -9.36 7.30
N ILE A 122 7.99 -9.29 6.17
CA ILE A 122 7.34 -8.07 5.70
C ILE A 122 6.20 -7.66 6.65
N ALA A 123 5.41 -8.60 7.16
CA ALA A 123 4.37 -8.33 8.13
C ALA A 123 4.93 -7.67 9.40
N ARG A 124 6.03 -8.18 9.93
CA ARG A 124 6.71 -7.57 11.09
C ARG A 124 7.23 -6.17 10.78
N TYR A 125 7.84 -6.00 9.61
CA TYR A 125 8.33 -4.68 9.19
C TYR A 125 7.19 -3.67 9.02
N LEU A 126 6.11 -4.04 8.38
CA LEU A 126 4.99 -3.13 8.16
C LEU A 126 4.26 -2.78 9.46
N ALA A 127 4.18 -3.70 10.42
CA ALA A 127 3.71 -3.39 11.76
C ALA A 127 4.61 -2.36 12.47
N PHE A 128 5.93 -2.51 12.35
CA PHE A 128 6.91 -1.53 12.83
C PHE A 128 6.76 -0.19 12.12
N TYR A 129 6.66 -0.20 10.78
CA TYR A 129 6.51 1.01 9.95
C TYR A 129 5.29 1.82 10.37
N ASN A 130 4.15 1.18 10.53
CA ASN A 130 2.92 1.86 10.92
C ASN A 130 2.91 2.32 12.39
N GLY A 131 3.39 1.49 13.31
CA GLY A 131 3.16 1.67 14.73
C GLY A 131 4.33 2.23 15.53
N ARG A 132 5.57 2.17 15.00
CA ARG A 132 6.78 2.54 15.75
C ARG A 132 7.73 3.45 15.01
N ARG A 133 7.76 3.40 13.68
CA ARG A 133 8.71 4.19 12.89
C ARG A 133 8.26 5.66 12.82
N PRO A 134 9.05 6.60 13.38
CA PRO A 134 8.72 8.03 13.26
C PRO A 134 9.01 8.52 11.84
N HIS A 135 8.25 9.52 11.39
CA HIS A 135 8.42 10.18 10.10
C HIS A 135 8.58 11.68 10.29
N SER A 136 9.65 12.24 9.73
CA SER A 136 9.91 13.69 9.82
C SER A 136 8.79 14.51 9.16
N SER A 137 8.21 14.02 8.08
CA SER A 137 7.07 14.67 7.41
C SER A 137 5.77 14.64 8.23
N LEU A 138 5.72 13.87 9.31
CA LEU A 138 4.60 13.77 10.24
C LEU A 138 4.94 14.38 11.62
N GLN A 139 5.93 15.27 11.68
CA GLN A 139 6.44 15.84 12.95
C GLN A 139 6.93 14.75 13.91
N ASP A 140 7.66 13.78 13.37
CA ASP A 140 8.21 12.61 14.07
C ASP A 140 7.15 11.69 14.71
N ARG A 141 5.87 11.82 14.30
CA ARG A 141 4.83 10.84 14.65
C ARG A 141 4.93 9.59 13.78
N THR A 142 4.36 8.52 14.27
CA THR A 142 4.16 7.30 13.47
C THR A 142 2.97 7.45 12.52
N PRO A 143 2.91 6.68 11.43
CA PRO A 143 1.72 6.63 10.59
C PRO A 143 0.44 6.31 11.35
N ASP A 144 0.46 5.37 12.28
CA ASP A 144 -0.71 5.06 13.13
C ASP A 144 -1.16 6.27 13.96
N ALA A 145 -0.24 6.95 14.63
CA ALA A 145 -0.58 8.12 15.43
C ALA A 145 -1.20 9.22 14.57
N ALA A 146 -0.66 9.49 13.38
CA ALA A 146 -1.20 10.47 12.46
C ALA A 146 -2.58 10.06 11.92
N TYR A 147 -2.75 8.79 11.57
CA TYR A 147 -3.98 8.25 11.03
C TYR A 147 -5.13 8.32 12.05
N PHE A 148 -4.93 7.82 13.26
CA PHE A 148 -5.97 7.83 14.29
C PHE A 148 -6.31 9.22 14.80
N ALA A 149 -5.35 10.15 14.81
CA ALA A 149 -5.60 11.55 15.13
C ALA A 149 -6.46 12.27 14.08
N ALA A 150 -6.37 11.84 12.81
CA ALA A 150 -7.13 12.42 11.70
C ALA A 150 -8.55 11.84 11.55
N LEU A 151 -8.87 10.71 12.22
CA LEU A 151 -10.21 10.15 12.17
C LEU A 151 -11.19 11.07 12.91
N PRO A 152 -12.40 11.30 12.36
CA PRO A 152 -13.42 12.04 13.10
C PRO A 152 -13.74 11.30 14.40
N LEU A 153 -13.81 12.05 15.49
CA LEU A 153 -14.31 11.52 16.76
C LEU A 153 -15.72 10.98 16.51
N LYS A 154 -15.91 9.69 16.69
CA LYS A 154 -17.27 9.15 16.75
C LYS A 154 -17.96 9.87 17.90
N ALA A 155 -19.00 10.61 17.59
CA ALA A 155 -19.86 11.17 18.63
C ALA A 155 -20.24 10.04 19.57
N ALA A 156 -19.90 10.17 20.85
CA ALA A 156 -20.34 9.24 21.86
C ALA A 156 -21.87 9.25 21.85
N ALA A 157 -22.43 8.13 21.47
CA ALA A 157 -23.86 7.95 21.53
C ALA A 157 -24.29 7.81 22.99
#